data_fce7abd561f6030364f84368d08a33bf
#
_entry.id   fce7abd561f6030364f84368d08a33bf
#
_cell.length_a   1.000
_cell.length_b   1.000
_cell.length_c   1.000
_cell.angle_alpha   90.00
_cell.angle_beta   90.00
_cell.angle_gamma   90.00
#
_symmetry.space_group_name_H-M   'P 1'
#
loop_
_entity.id
_entity.type
_entity.pdbx_description
1 polymer ?
#
loop_
_entity_poly.entity_id
_entity_poly.type
_entity_poly.pdbx_seq_one_letter_code
_entity_poly.pdbx_strand_id
1 'polypeptide(L)'
;SSAASDVYKRQGTQTAVYQHDMRHHLNMLDGLLSAGRPDEATAYIKKVQADIEAITPRRFCENHLVNLLCSSFTDKAQRQGAVLTVDASLPNDVAISDTELCSLLSNGLENALHAVADLPADRKHISLYCGVRQNKLLIEIRNPCAGPIAMRDGLPISDREGHGYGCRSIQAIAQRNGGLCVFSAQQGQFLLQIMLPVLET
;
A
#
# COMPACT_ATOMS: atom_id res chain seq x y z
N SER A 1 31.65 -17.30 -17.54
CA SER A 1 32.20 -17.91 -16.31
C SER A 1 32.55 -16.85 -15.25
N SER A 2 32.91 -15.61 -15.60
CA SER A 2 33.24 -14.54 -14.66
C SER A 2 32.05 -14.00 -13.89
N ALA A 3 30.91 -13.74 -14.53
CA ALA A 3 29.73 -13.13 -13.90
C ALA A 3 29.10 -14.02 -12.80
N ALA A 4 29.07 -15.33 -12.99
CA ALA A 4 28.57 -16.28 -11.98
C ALA A 4 29.49 -16.32 -10.73
N SER A 5 30.81 -16.25 -10.93
CA SER A 5 31.81 -16.20 -9.84
C SER A 5 31.65 -14.91 -9.02
N ASP A 6 31.36 -13.77 -9.67
CA ASP A 6 31.19 -12.48 -9.01
C ASP A 6 29.88 -12.41 -8.21
N VAL A 7 28.82 -13.06 -8.69
CA VAL A 7 27.55 -13.19 -7.96
C VAL A 7 27.73 -14.06 -6.70
N TYR A 8 28.41 -15.19 -6.81
CA TYR A 8 28.71 -16.07 -5.66
C TYR A 8 29.59 -15.37 -4.61
N LYS A 9 30.60 -14.60 -5.03
CA LYS A 9 31.45 -13.82 -4.13
C LYS A 9 30.66 -12.72 -3.41
N ARG A 10 29.78 -12.01 -4.11
CA ARG A 10 28.93 -10.98 -3.51
C ARG A 10 27.94 -11.56 -2.50
N GLN A 11 27.32 -12.71 -2.80
CA GLN A 11 26.43 -13.39 -1.86
C GLN A 11 27.17 -13.89 -0.62
N GLY A 12 28.37 -14.46 -0.79
CA GLY A 12 29.21 -14.90 0.33
C GLY A 12 29.64 -13.76 1.27
N THR A 13 29.99 -12.59 0.69
CA THR A 13 30.36 -11.41 1.48
C THR A 13 29.14 -10.84 2.22
N GLN A 14 27.98 -10.80 1.59
CA GLN A 14 26.75 -10.31 2.19
C GLN A 14 26.29 -11.21 3.35
N THR A 15 26.40 -12.54 3.20
CA THR A 15 26.08 -13.50 4.26
C THR A 15 27.04 -13.37 5.45
N ALA A 16 28.33 -13.15 5.21
CA ALA A 16 29.33 -12.97 6.26
C ALA A 16 29.10 -11.70 7.07
N VAL A 17 28.76 -10.59 6.40
CA VAL A 17 28.39 -9.31 7.07
C VAL A 17 27.14 -9.50 7.93
N TYR A 18 26.11 -10.17 7.39
CA TYR A 18 24.87 -10.42 8.13
C TYR A 18 25.10 -11.29 9.38
N GLN A 19 25.93 -12.33 9.27
CA GLN A 19 26.30 -13.18 10.40
C GLN A 19 27.10 -12.42 11.46
N HIS A 20 27.98 -11.52 11.05
CA HIS A 20 28.75 -10.68 11.96
C HIS A 20 27.84 -9.73 12.75
N ASP A 21 26.95 -9.04 12.08
CA ASP A 21 26.04 -8.08 12.71
C ASP A 21 25.06 -8.77 13.66
N MET A 22 24.51 -9.93 13.25
CA MET A 22 23.64 -10.74 14.10
C MET A 22 24.35 -11.18 15.38
N ARG A 23 25.62 -11.62 15.27
CA ARG A 23 26.44 -12.01 16.43
C ARG A 23 26.68 -10.81 17.36
N HIS A 24 26.86 -9.63 16.81
CA HIS A 24 27.01 -8.40 17.58
C HIS A 24 25.77 -8.08 18.41
N HIS A 25 24.59 -8.19 17.81
CA HIS A 25 23.31 -8.00 18.50
C HIS A 25 23.12 -9.02 19.64
N LEU A 26 23.44 -10.30 19.39
CA LEU A 26 23.33 -11.36 20.40
C LEU A 26 24.28 -11.13 21.55
N ASN A 27 25.52 -10.75 21.29
CA ASN A 27 26.51 -10.45 22.35
C ASN A 27 26.10 -9.25 23.21
N MET A 28 25.49 -8.23 22.60
CA MET A 28 24.97 -7.08 23.35
C MET A 28 23.84 -7.50 24.30
N LEU A 29 22.91 -8.33 23.81
CA LEU A 29 21.80 -8.86 24.63
C LEU A 29 22.32 -9.72 25.78
N ASP A 30 23.25 -10.62 25.52
CA ASP A 30 23.87 -11.48 26.54
C ASP A 30 24.58 -10.66 27.62
N GLY A 31 25.30 -9.62 27.20
CA GLY A 31 25.94 -8.69 28.12
C GLY A 31 24.96 -7.95 29.03
N LEU A 32 23.84 -7.46 28.47
CA LEU A 32 22.80 -6.77 29.24
C LEU A 32 22.12 -7.71 30.25
N LEU A 33 21.79 -8.93 29.82
CA LEU A 33 21.16 -9.93 30.68
C LEU A 33 22.10 -10.40 31.79
N SER A 34 23.37 -10.65 31.46
CA SER A 34 24.39 -11.04 32.43
C SER A 34 24.70 -9.94 33.46
N ALA A 35 24.52 -8.68 33.08
CA ALA A 35 24.64 -7.53 33.98
C ALA A 35 23.38 -7.29 34.84
N GLY A 36 22.33 -8.14 34.73
CA GLY A 36 21.08 -7.98 35.48
C GLY A 36 20.24 -6.80 35.02
N ARG A 37 20.31 -6.42 33.72
CA ARG A 37 19.60 -5.27 33.10
C ARG A 37 18.54 -5.73 32.07
N PRO A 38 17.53 -6.52 32.45
CA PRO A 38 16.56 -7.10 31.52
C PRO A 38 15.70 -6.04 30.84
N ASP A 39 15.41 -4.92 31.51
CA ASP A 39 14.59 -3.84 30.91
C ASP A 39 15.32 -3.18 29.74
N GLU A 40 16.63 -3.02 29.85
CA GLU A 40 17.46 -2.45 28.77
C GLU A 40 17.65 -3.45 27.65
N ALA A 41 17.75 -4.75 27.93
CA ALA A 41 17.76 -5.78 26.91
C ALA A 41 16.44 -5.77 26.13
N THR A 42 15.31 -5.62 26.82
CA THR A 42 13.99 -5.51 26.19
C THR A 42 13.87 -4.25 25.32
N ALA A 43 14.35 -3.11 25.80
CA ALA A 43 14.37 -1.87 25.01
C ALA A 43 15.26 -1.99 23.76
N TYR A 44 16.40 -2.67 23.89
CA TYR A 44 17.30 -2.92 22.77
C TYR A 44 16.66 -3.84 21.71
N ILE A 45 15.98 -4.91 22.12
CA ILE A 45 15.22 -5.78 21.19
C ILE A 45 14.20 -4.97 20.40
N LYS A 46 13.39 -4.14 21.08
CA LYS A 46 12.39 -3.28 20.42
C LYS A 46 13.02 -2.33 19.40
N LYS A 47 14.19 -1.77 19.73
CA LYS A 47 14.92 -0.90 18.81
C LYS A 47 15.38 -1.67 17.57
N VAL A 48 16.01 -2.83 17.74
CA VAL A 48 16.48 -3.66 16.62
C VAL A 48 15.30 -4.12 15.74
N GLN A 49 14.15 -4.49 16.34
CA GLN A 49 12.95 -4.82 15.60
C GLN A 49 12.44 -3.64 14.77
N ALA A 50 12.38 -2.45 15.35
CA ALA A 50 11.96 -1.24 14.62
C ALA A 50 12.92 -0.90 13.46
N ASP A 51 14.25 -1.07 13.66
CA ASP A 51 15.26 -0.86 12.62
C ASP A 51 15.09 -1.89 11.47
N ILE A 52 14.82 -3.16 11.80
CA ILE A 52 14.54 -4.21 10.79
C ILE A 52 13.24 -3.91 10.02
N GLU A 53 12.18 -3.53 10.71
CA GLU A 53 10.92 -3.15 10.08
C GLU A 53 11.07 -1.93 9.16
N ALA A 54 11.90 -0.95 9.54
CA ALA A 54 12.17 0.25 8.74
C ALA A 54 12.91 -0.05 7.44
N ILE A 55 13.79 -1.07 7.41
CA ILE A 55 14.56 -1.47 6.22
C ILE A 55 13.92 -2.61 5.44
N THR A 56 12.92 -3.30 6.02
CA THR A 56 12.20 -4.39 5.33
C THR A 56 11.05 -3.77 4.53
N PRO A 57 11.06 -3.87 3.19
CA PRO A 57 9.94 -3.40 2.39
C PRO A 57 8.65 -4.10 2.83
N ARG A 58 7.63 -3.34 3.15
CA ARG A 58 6.30 -3.91 3.44
C ARG A 58 5.84 -4.67 2.20
N ARG A 59 5.66 -5.98 2.30
CA ARG A 59 5.13 -6.79 1.23
C ARG A 59 3.63 -6.99 1.42
N PHE A 60 2.84 -6.33 0.59
CA PHE A 60 1.39 -6.41 0.62
C PHE A 60 0.87 -7.57 -0.24
N CYS A 61 1.49 -7.81 -1.42
CA CYS A 61 1.10 -8.88 -2.34
C CYS A 61 2.28 -9.31 -3.23
N GLU A 62 2.02 -10.22 -4.18
CA GLU A 62 3.04 -10.66 -5.15
C GLU A 62 3.27 -9.63 -6.26
N ASN A 63 2.24 -8.88 -6.65
CA ASN A 63 2.34 -7.88 -7.70
C ASN A 63 3.28 -6.74 -7.29
N HIS A 64 4.38 -6.58 -8.01
CA HIS A 64 5.44 -5.64 -7.69
C HIS A 64 4.97 -4.18 -7.74
N LEU A 65 4.15 -3.83 -8.74
CA LEU A 65 3.64 -2.47 -8.90
C LEU A 65 2.69 -2.09 -7.76
N VAL A 66 1.74 -2.99 -7.45
CA VAL A 66 0.79 -2.77 -6.35
C VAL A 66 1.53 -2.66 -5.02
N ASN A 67 2.53 -3.49 -4.81
CA ASN A 67 3.36 -3.47 -3.60
C ASN A 67 4.09 -2.14 -3.43
N LEU A 68 4.69 -1.62 -4.51
CA LEU A 68 5.38 -0.32 -4.52
C LEU A 68 4.40 0.83 -4.25
N LEU A 69 3.25 0.84 -4.91
CA LEU A 69 2.23 1.87 -4.73
C LEU A 69 1.67 1.84 -3.30
N CYS A 70 1.31 0.67 -2.78
CA CYS A 70 0.80 0.53 -1.42
C CYS A 70 1.81 1.02 -0.37
N SER A 71 3.10 0.71 -0.55
CA SER A 71 4.16 1.21 0.33
C SER A 71 4.24 2.74 0.28
N SER A 72 4.32 3.32 -0.91
CA SER A 72 4.41 4.77 -1.11
C SER A 72 3.20 5.52 -0.53
N PHE A 73 1.98 5.00 -0.76
CA PHE A 73 0.76 5.63 -0.26
C PHE A 73 0.56 5.43 1.25
N THR A 74 1.04 4.33 1.81
CA THR A 74 1.06 4.13 3.28
C THR A 74 1.95 5.16 3.95
N ASP A 75 3.15 5.40 3.41
CA ASP A 75 4.06 6.43 3.92
C ASP A 75 3.50 7.84 3.74
N LYS A 76 2.82 8.11 2.61
CA LYS A 76 2.14 9.39 2.36
C LYS A 76 1.00 9.62 3.34
N ALA A 77 0.18 8.60 3.60
CA ALA A 77 -0.89 8.64 4.58
C ALA A 77 -0.35 8.94 5.98
N GLN A 78 0.68 8.22 6.41
CA GLN A 78 1.29 8.40 7.73
C GLN A 78 1.82 9.82 7.92
N ARG A 79 2.48 10.40 6.91
CA ARG A 79 2.95 11.80 6.96
C ARG A 79 1.80 12.81 7.11
N GLN A 80 0.60 12.47 6.68
CA GLN A 80 -0.61 13.30 6.80
C GLN A 80 -1.44 12.97 8.06
N GLY A 81 -0.91 12.13 8.94
CA GLY A 81 -1.60 11.66 10.15
C GLY A 81 -2.82 10.77 9.86
N ALA A 82 -2.84 10.13 8.67
CA ALA A 82 -3.88 9.19 8.26
C ALA A 82 -3.38 7.74 8.32
N VAL A 83 -4.31 6.81 8.49
CA VAL A 83 -4.03 5.37 8.47
C VAL A 83 -4.56 4.78 7.17
N LEU A 84 -3.70 4.13 6.39
CA LEU A 84 -4.08 3.33 5.23
C LEU A 84 -3.96 1.84 5.58
N THR A 85 -5.09 1.14 5.63
CA THR A 85 -5.13 -0.31 5.76
C THR A 85 -5.21 -0.93 4.37
N VAL A 86 -4.29 -1.86 4.07
CA VAL A 86 -4.18 -2.52 2.78
C VAL A 86 -4.44 -4.01 2.93
N ASP A 87 -5.42 -4.50 2.19
CA ASP A 87 -5.68 -5.93 1.95
C ASP A 87 -5.48 -6.18 0.45
N ALA A 88 -4.29 -6.63 0.07
CA ALA A 88 -3.93 -6.87 -1.31
C ALA A 88 -3.54 -8.34 -1.53
N SER A 89 -4.16 -8.95 -2.54
CA SER A 89 -3.91 -10.32 -2.97
C SER A 89 -3.97 -10.39 -4.48
N LEU A 90 -2.94 -9.82 -5.13
CA LEU A 90 -2.86 -9.74 -6.58
C LEU A 90 -1.61 -10.46 -7.09
N PRO A 91 -1.74 -11.39 -8.06
CA PRO A 91 -0.59 -12.01 -8.72
C PRO A 91 0.14 -11.01 -9.63
N ASN A 92 1.36 -11.36 -10.06
CA ASN A 92 2.11 -10.51 -10.98
C ASN A 92 1.42 -10.37 -12.35
N ASP A 93 0.85 -11.46 -12.84
CA ASP A 93 0.20 -11.48 -14.16
C ASP A 93 -1.29 -11.14 -14.00
N VAL A 94 -1.66 -9.97 -14.43
CA VAL A 94 -3.04 -9.50 -14.49
C VAL A 94 -3.35 -8.95 -15.87
N ALA A 95 -4.60 -9.05 -16.29
CA ALA A 95 -5.04 -8.68 -17.65
C ALA A 95 -5.03 -7.17 -17.95
N ILE A 96 -4.75 -6.32 -16.96
CA ILE A 96 -4.64 -4.87 -17.12
C ILE A 96 -3.17 -4.46 -17.23
N SER A 97 -2.87 -3.44 -18.04
CA SER A 97 -1.51 -2.90 -18.14
C SER A 97 -1.06 -2.24 -16.82
N ASP A 98 0.24 -2.31 -16.52
CA ASP A 98 0.84 -1.67 -15.35
C ASP A 98 0.53 -0.17 -15.26
N THR A 99 0.53 0.52 -16.40
CA THR A 99 0.22 1.96 -16.47
C THR A 99 -1.22 2.25 -16.07
N GLU A 100 -2.17 1.43 -16.52
CA GLU A 100 -3.58 1.60 -16.18
C GLU A 100 -3.86 1.20 -14.74
N LEU A 101 -3.28 0.10 -14.26
CA LEU A 101 -3.37 -0.33 -12.86
C LEU A 101 -2.77 0.74 -11.91
N CYS A 102 -1.63 1.29 -12.26
CA CYS A 102 -1.02 2.43 -11.56
C CYS A 102 -1.97 3.62 -11.50
N SER A 103 -2.57 3.99 -12.63
CA SER A 103 -3.50 5.12 -12.71
C SER A 103 -4.76 4.90 -11.87
N LEU A 104 -5.34 3.71 -11.88
CA LEU A 104 -6.51 3.38 -11.06
C LEU A 104 -6.23 3.53 -9.57
N LEU A 105 -5.14 2.92 -9.09
CA LEU A 105 -4.76 2.93 -7.69
C LEU A 105 -4.33 4.32 -7.23
N SER A 106 -3.48 5.00 -8.00
CA SER A 106 -2.97 6.32 -7.63
C SER A 106 -4.09 7.37 -7.57
N ASN A 107 -4.94 7.45 -8.59
CA ASN A 107 -6.08 8.38 -8.59
C ASN A 107 -7.05 8.10 -7.45
N GLY A 108 -7.36 6.82 -7.19
CA GLY A 108 -8.27 6.44 -6.12
C GLY A 108 -7.71 6.75 -4.73
N LEU A 109 -6.45 6.43 -4.47
CA LEU A 109 -5.79 6.67 -3.18
C LEU A 109 -5.51 8.16 -2.95
N GLU A 110 -5.16 8.93 -3.99
CA GLU A 110 -5.03 10.38 -3.88
C GLU A 110 -6.35 11.05 -3.53
N ASN A 111 -7.43 10.66 -4.18
CA ASN A 111 -8.77 11.16 -3.84
C ASN A 111 -9.13 10.84 -2.39
N ALA A 112 -8.86 9.63 -1.92
CA ALA A 112 -9.10 9.23 -0.54
C ALA A 112 -8.27 10.05 0.47
N LEU A 113 -6.98 10.27 0.19
CA LEU A 113 -6.10 11.10 1.04
C LEU A 113 -6.58 12.55 1.11
N HIS A 114 -6.97 13.13 -0.03
CA HIS A 114 -7.53 14.48 -0.05
C HIS A 114 -8.84 14.59 0.74
N ALA A 115 -9.71 13.57 0.64
CA ALA A 115 -10.98 13.57 1.35
C ALA A 115 -10.83 13.52 2.87
N VAL A 116 -9.78 12.88 3.38
CA VAL A 116 -9.54 12.78 4.84
C VAL A 116 -8.61 13.86 5.38
N ALA A 117 -8.00 14.69 4.53
CA ALA A 117 -6.96 15.65 4.93
C ALA A 117 -7.41 16.57 6.06
N ASP A 118 -8.64 17.09 5.97
CA ASP A 118 -9.21 18.07 6.90
C ASP A 118 -10.06 17.41 8.01
N LEU A 119 -10.13 16.08 8.09
CA LEU A 119 -10.85 15.36 9.13
C LEU A 119 -10.05 15.30 10.45
N PRO A 120 -10.72 15.11 11.60
CA PRO A 120 -10.05 14.78 12.85
C PRO A 120 -9.22 13.51 12.75
N ALA A 121 -8.13 13.40 13.53
CA ALA A 121 -7.16 12.30 13.43
C ALA A 121 -7.78 10.91 13.62
N ASP A 122 -8.76 10.79 14.51
CA ASP A 122 -9.51 9.55 14.77
C ASP A 122 -10.41 9.11 13.61
N ARG A 123 -10.67 9.99 12.65
CA ARG A 123 -11.45 9.74 11.45
C ARG A 123 -10.62 9.59 10.17
N LYS A 124 -9.29 9.79 10.22
CA LYS A 124 -8.40 9.69 9.06
C LYS A 124 -8.04 8.23 8.76
N HIS A 125 -9.03 7.43 8.39
CA HIS A 125 -8.84 6.02 8.08
C HIS A 125 -9.27 5.69 6.65
N ILE A 126 -8.33 5.16 5.86
CA ILE A 126 -8.56 4.73 4.48
C ILE A 126 -8.36 3.21 4.41
N SER A 127 -9.18 2.50 3.68
CA SER A 127 -8.97 1.09 3.38
C SER A 127 -8.90 0.85 1.88
N LEU A 128 -7.93 0.03 1.48
CA LEU A 128 -7.77 -0.49 0.12
C LEU A 128 -7.92 -2.00 0.16
N TYR A 129 -8.81 -2.53 -0.66
CA TYR A 129 -8.83 -3.92 -1.09
C TYR A 129 -8.42 -3.99 -2.56
N CYS A 130 -7.51 -4.92 -2.90
CA CYS A 130 -7.10 -5.16 -4.28
C CYS A 130 -6.81 -6.65 -4.47
N GLY A 131 -7.64 -7.36 -5.23
CA GLY A 131 -7.48 -8.81 -5.41
C GLY A 131 -8.38 -9.38 -6.48
N VAL A 132 -8.17 -10.67 -6.79
CA VAL A 132 -9.02 -11.40 -7.75
C VAL A 132 -10.09 -12.19 -7.00
N ARG A 133 -11.35 -11.97 -7.34
CA ARG A 133 -12.50 -12.72 -6.84
C ARG A 133 -13.44 -13.10 -7.98
N GLN A 134 -13.87 -14.34 -8.05
CA GLN A 134 -14.82 -14.82 -9.05
C GLN A 134 -14.41 -14.45 -10.49
N ASN A 135 -13.14 -14.65 -10.82
CA ASN A 135 -12.55 -14.31 -12.11
C ASN A 135 -12.64 -12.81 -12.49
N LYS A 136 -12.68 -11.93 -11.49
CA LYS A 136 -12.65 -10.47 -11.66
C LYS A 136 -11.59 -9.86 -10.78
N LEU A 137 -10.83 -8.92 -11.31
CA LEU A 137 -10.03 -8.01 -10.52
C LEU A 137 -10.97 -7.01 -9.84
N LEU A 138 -10.95 -7.02 -8.52
CA LEU A 138 -11.71 -6.09 -7.68
C LEU A 138 -10.75 -5.14 -6.97
N ILE A 139 -11.00 -3.86 -7.13
CA ILE A 139 -10.34 -2.79 -6.36
C ILE A 139 -11.41 -2.02 -5.61
N GLU A 140 -11.30 -1.94 -4.30
CA GLU A 140 -12.17 -1.12 -3.46
C GLU A 140 -11.34 -0.17 -2.63
N ILE A 141 -11.69 1.12 -2.67
CA ILE A 141 -11.10 2.14 -1.80
C ILE A 141 -12.24 2.79 -1.01
N ARG A 142 -12.11 2.78 0.30
CA ARG A 142 -13.08 3.37 1.24
C ARG A 142 -12.40 4.41 2.10
N ASN A 143 -13.10 5.52 2.27
CA ASN A 143 -12.66 6.57 3.18
C ASN A 143 -13.86 7.31 3.78
N PRO A 144 -13.78 7.87 4.98
CA PRO A 144 -14.79 8.76 5.50
C PRO A 144 -14.85 10.07 4.71
N CYS A 145 -16.02 10.71 4.70
CA CYS A 145 -16.21 12.03 4.13
C CYS A 145 -16.78 13.01 5.17
N ALA A 146 -16.49 14.28 4.97
CA ALA A 146 -16.91 15.35 5.91
C ALA A 146 -18.41 15.64 5.85
N GLY A 147 -19.06 15.31 4.71
CA GLY A 147 -20.46 15.62 4.48
C GLY A 147 -21.00 14.92 3.23
N PRO A 148 -22.21 15.26 2.81
CA PRO A 148 -22.80 14.69 1.60
C PRO A 148 -21.97 15.06 0.36
N ILE A 149 -21.75 14.10 -0.51
CA ILE A 149 -21.04 14.27 -1.78
C ILE A 149 -22.09 14.34 -2.89
N ALA A 150 -22.10 15.45 -3.62
CA ALA A 150 -22.96 15.60 -4.78
C ALA A 150 -22.48 14.69 -5.91
N MET A 151 -23.42 13.99 -6.55
CA MET A 151 -23.13 13.06 -7.65
C MET A 151 -23.83 13.54 -8.90
N ARG A 152 -23.15 13.45 -10.06
CA ARG A 152 -23.75 13.68 -11.39
C ARG A 152 -23.27 12.58 -12.33
N ASP A 153 -24.21 11.94 -13.00
CA ASP A 153 -23.93 10.84 -13.95
C ASP A 153 -23.05 9.73 -13.35
N GLY A 154 -23.25 9.43 -12.05
CA GLY A 154 -22.48 8.42 -11.33
C GLY A 154 -21.08 8.86 -10.89
N LEU A 155 -20.70 10.11 -11.13
CA LEU A 155 -19.41 10.68 -10.74
C LEU A 155 -19.57 11.69 -9.60
N PRO A 156 -18.62 11.73 -8.64
CA PRO A 156 -18.61 12.76 -7.63
C PRO A 156 -18.28 14.13 -8.27
N ILE A 157 -19.03 15.16 -7.86
CA ILE A 157 -18.77 16.54 -8.25
C ILE A 157 -17.80 17.13 -7.23
N SER A 158 -16.74 17.76 -7.72
CA SER A 158 -15.84 18.55 -6.89
C SER A 158 -16.00 20.03 -7.22
N ASP A 159 -16.17 20.87 -6.20
CA ASP A 159 -16.19 22.31 -6.35
C ASP A 159 -14.80 22.94 -6.47
N ARG A 160 -13.73 22.13 -6.37
CA ARG A 160 -12.35 22.61 -6.48
C ARG A 160 -11.90 22.55 -7.94
N GLU A 161 -11.41 23.67 -8.48
CA GLU A 161 -10.78 23.73 -9.80
C GLU A 161 -9.63 22.71 -9.91
N GLY A 162 -9.57 21.96 -11.01
CA GLY A 162 -8.58 20.91 -11.24
C GLY A 162 -8.92 19.54 -10.63
N HIS A 163 -9.99 19.41 -9.83
CA HIS A 163 -10.48 18.13 -9.30
C HIS A 163 -11.58 17.54 -10.19
N GLY A 164 -11.63 16.20 -10.27
CA GLY A 164 -12.61 15.48 -11.10
C GLY A 164 -12.00 14.75 -12.29
N TYR A 165 -10.79 15.11 -12.71
CA TYR A 165 -10.08 14.35 -13.76
C TYR A 165 -9.74 12.93 -13.31
N GLY A 166 -9.36 12.72 -12.04
CA GLY A 166 -9.03 11.42 -11.48
C GLY A 166 -10.20 10.44 -11.57
N CYS A 167 -11.40 10.82 -11.15
CA CYS A 167 -12.59 9.97 -11.21
C CYS A 167 -13.00 9.64 -12.66
N ARG A 168 -12.91 10.61 -13.58
CA ARG A 168 -13.16 10.39 -15.00
C ARG A 168 -12.11 9.45 -15.62
N SER A 169 -10.84 9.61 -15.24
CA SER A 169 -9.77 8.72 -15.68
C SER A 169 -10.02 7.28 -15.23
N ILE A 170 -10.37 7.08 -13.95
CA ILE A 170 -10.73 5.77 -13.40
C ILE A 170 -11.88 5.15 -14.19
N GLN A 171 -12.96 5.90 -14.41
CA GLN A 171 -14.13 5.41 -15.15
C GLN A 171 -13.77 5.02 -16.59
N ALA A 172 -13.00 5.86 -17.29
CA ALA A 172 -12.56 5.61 -18.66
C ALA A 172 -11.67 4.37 -18.76
N ILE A 173 -10.74 4.17 -17.82
CA ILE A 173 -9.90 2.98 -17.77
C ILE A 173 -10.74 1.72 -17.51
N ALA A 174 -11.65 1.77 -16.56
CA ALA A 174 -12.53 0.64 -16.26
C ALA A 174 -13.36 0.24 -17.50
N GLN A 175 -13.95 1.21 -18.19
CA GLN A 175 -14.74 0.97 -19.41
C GLN A 175 -13.90 0.38 -20.55
N ARG A 176 -12.70 0.92 -20.80
CA ARG A 176 -11.80 0.38 -21.85
C ARG A 176 -11.40 -1.07 -21.60
N ASN A 177 -11.30 -1.46 -20.34
CA ASN A 177 -10.99 -2.84 -19.95
C ASN A 177 -12.25 -3.72 -19.80
N GLY A 178 -13.40 -3.30 -20.32
CA GLY A 178 -14.64 -4.07 -20.27
C GLY A 178 -15.22 -4.25 -18.87
N GLY A 179 -14.82 -3.39 -17.94
CA GLY A 179 -15.21 -3.46 -16.54
C GLY A 179 -16.21 -2.40 -16.12
N LEU A 180 -16.46 -2.35 -14.84
CA LEU A 180 -17.39 -1.41 -14.19
C LEU A 180 -16.64 -0.60 -13.12
N CYS A 181 -17.04 0.66 -12.98
CA CYS A 181 -16.59 1.54 -11.91
C CYS A 181 -17.82 2.17 -11.25
N VAL A 182 -17.88 2.09 -9.95
CA VAL A 182 -18.96 2.64 -9.13
C VAL A 182 -18.39 3.54 -8.05
N PHE A 183 -18.92 4.74 -7.95
CA PHE A 183 -18.70 5.65 -6.84
C PHE A 183 -19.98 5.75 -6.02
N SER A 184 -19.87 5.65 -4.72
CA SER A 184 -21.01 5.82 -3.81
C SER A 184 -20.61 6.56 -2.54
N ALA A 185 -21.55 7.33 -2.00
CA ALA A 185 -21.37 8.05 -0.75
C ALA A 185 -22.60 7.81 0.12
N GLN A 186 -22.43 7.08 1.21
CA GLN A 186 -23.51 6.73 2.13
C GLN A 186 -22.99 6.73 3.57
N GLN A 187 -23.81 7.19 4.50
CA GLN A 187 -23.52 7.14 5.94
C GLN A 187 -22.16 7.73 6.34
N GLY A 188 -21.73 8.81 5.65
CA GLY A 188 -20.43 9.44 5.94
C GLY A 188 -19.20 8.68 5.43
N GLN A 189 -19.42 7.67 4.58
CA GLN A 189 -18.36 6.91 3.90
C GLN A 189 -18.46 7.11 2.39
N PHE A 190 -17.29 7.25 1.76
CA PHE A 190 -17.15 7.21 0.31
C PHE A 190 -16.54 5.87 -0.10
N LEU A 191 -17.08 5.26 -1.13
CA LEU A 191 -16.62 4.02 -1.72
C LEU A 191 -16.36 4.22 -3.21
N LEU A 192 -15.16 3.91 -3.64
CA LEU A 192 -14.81 3.61 -5.02
C LEU A 192 -14.70 2.09 -5.19
N GLN A 193 -15.43 1.53 -6.12
CA GLN A 193 -15.37 0.12 -6.46
C GLN A 193 -15.14 -0.04 -7.97
N ILE A 194 -14.11 -0.81 -8.33
CA ILE A 194 -13.73 -1.11 -9.71
C ILE A 194 -13.72 -2.62 -9.87
N MET A 195 -14.38 -3.11 -10.90
CA MET A 195 -14.42 -4.52 -11.27
C MET A 195 -14.00 -4.66 -12.74
N LEU A 196 -12.91 -5.37 -12.98
CA LEU A 196 -12.41 -5.66 -14.31
C LEU A 196 -12.46 -7.18 -14.58
N PRO A 197 -12.80 -7.63 -15.79
CA PRO A 197 -12.68 -9.03 -16.11
C PRO A 197 -11.19 -9.46 -16.09
N VAL A 198 -10.91 -10.62 -15.52
CA VAL A 198 -9.62 -11.29 -15.73
C VAL A 198 -9.82 -12.13 -16.98
N LEU A 199 -9.04 -11.87 -18.04
CA LEU A 199 -9.10 -12.68 -19.24
C LEU A 199 -8.71 -14.12 -18.87
N GLU A 200 -9.58 -15.06 -19.21
CA GLU A 200 -9.23 -16.48 -19.13
C GLU A 200 -8.06 -16.75 -20.09
N THR A 201 -6.98 -17.26 -19.55
CA THR A 201 -5.84 -17.83 -20.32
C THR A 201 -6.24 -19.17 -20.88
#